data_68fa9ec55a5da02f999e8a4474b09c98
#
_entry.id   68fa9ec55a5da02f999e8a4474b09c98
#
_cell.length_a   1.000
_cell.length_b   1.000
_cell.length_c   1.000
_cell.angle_alpha   90.00
_cell.angle_beta   90.00
_cell.angle_gamma   90.00
#
_symmetry.space_group_name_H-M   'P 1'
#
loop_
_entity.id
_entity.type
_entity.pdbx_description
1 polymer ?
#
loop_
_entity_poly.entity_id
_entity_poly.type
_entity_poly.pdbx_seq_one_letter_code
_entity_poly.pdbx_strand_id
1 'polypeptide(L)'
;MTVGSVLVVELIFSWDILVFMNLKILSWNVRGLNDRRKRSIVKNLLRDWKCDVICLQETKLTGMDRQMVGNLWSCPFVDWVSLDAVQTVGGILLMWDRRV
;
A
#
# COMPACT_ATOMS: atom_id res chain seq x y z
N MET A 1 16.55 -12.43 5.08
CA MET A 1 15.77 -12.06 3.90
C MET A 1 15.57 -10.54 3.86
N THR A 2 15.92 -9.93 2.77
CA THR A 2 15.76 -8.49 2.62
C THR A 2 14.35 -8.19 2.14
N VAL A 3 13.62 -7.39 2.89
CA VAL A 3 12.23 -7.08 2.58
C VAL A 3 12.09 -5.80 1.78
N GLY A 4 13.19 -5.17 1.44
CA GLY A 4 13.19 -3.87 0.78
C GLY A 4 13.12 -2.73 1.78
N SER A 5 13.09 -1.51 1.26
CA SER A 5 12.99 -0.30 2.08
C SER A 5 11.54 -0.08 2.46
N VAL A 6 11.29 0.10 3.76
CA VAL A 6 9.97 0.40 4.29
C VAL A 6 10.02 1.72 5.03
N LEU A 7 9.09 2.59 4.72
CA LEU A 7 8.92 3.86 5.42
C LEU A 7 7.48 3.97 5.90
N VAL A 8 7.32 4.13 7.21
CA VAL A 8 6.01 4.39 7.81
C VAL A 8 6.06 5.77 8.43
N VAL A 9 5.12 6.62 8.04
CA VAL A 9 5.04 7.99 8.52
C VAL A 9 3.66 8.23 9.12
N GLU A 10 3.65 8.75 10.32
CA GLU A 10 2.42 9.24 10.94
C GLU A 10 2.39 10.75 10.81
N LEU A 11 1.34 11.27 10.19
CA LEU A 11 1.13 12.69 10.03
C LEU A 11 -0.03 13.10 10.91
N ILE A 12 0.20 14.14 11.72
CA ILE A 12 -0.83 14.71 12.58
C ILE A 12 -1.13 16.10 12.05
N PHE A 13 -2.40 16.32 11.66
CA PHE A 13 -2.86 17.61 11.19
C PHE A 13 -3.71 18.25 12.27
N SER A 14 -3.38 19.50 12.62
CA SER A 14 -4.13 20.28 13.58
C SER A 14 -4.56 21.57 12.90
N TRP A 15 -5.84 21.87 12.95
CA TRP A 15 -6.41 23.07 12.35
C TRP A 15 -7.04 23.93 13.45
N ASP A 16 -7.31 25.18 13.13
CA ASP A 16 -7.84 26.15 14.08
C ASP A 16 -9.12 25.69 14.75
N ILE A 17 -9.85 24.80 14.12
CA ILE A 17 -11.15 24.34 14.60
C ILE A 17 -11.03 23.04 15.36
N LEU A 18 -9.86 22.72 15.84
CA LEU A 18 -9.66 21.52 16.66
C LEU A 18 -9.96 20.22 15.90
N VAL A 19 -9.75 20.20 14.59
CA VAL A 19 -9.84 18.98 13.82
C VAL A 19 -8.47 18.33 13.83
N PHE A 20 -8.39 17.14 14.38
CA PHE A 20 -7.16 16.36 14.41
C PHE A 20 -7.31 15.20 13.46
N MET A 21 -6.33 15.03 12.57
CA MET A 21 -6.28 13.89 11.70
C MET A 21 -4.90 13.25 11.84
N ASN A 22 -4.90 12.01 12.28
CA ASN A 22 -3.68 11.24 12.43
C ASN A 22 -3.64 10.24 11.29
N LEU A 23 -2.77 10.46 10.31
CA LEU A 23 -2.61 9.60 9.15
C LEU A 23 -1.35 8.76 9.28
N LYS A 24 -1.51 7.47 9.07
CA LYS A 24 -0.40 6.54 9.02
C LYS A 24 -0.18 6.13 7.58
N ILE A 25 0.94 6.54 7.01
CA ILE A 25 1.28 6.33 5.61
C ILE A 25 2.46 5.37 5.53
N LEU A 26 2.31 4.34 4.72
CA LEU A 26 3.37 3.37 4.47
C LEU A 26 3.86 3.50 3.03
N SER A 27 5.17 3.57 2.85
CA SER A 27 5.80 3.48 1.53
C SER A 27 6.79 2.31 1.57
N TRP A 28 6.64 1.38 0.64
CA TRP A 28 7.40 0.13 0.66
C TRP A 28 7.80 -0.27 -0.74
N ASN A 29 9.10 -0.41 -0.97
CA ASN A 29 9.61 -1.01 -2.20
C ASN A 29 9.53 -2.54 -2.04
N VAL A 30 8.52 -3.15 -2.63
CA VAL A 30 8.25 -4.58 -2.42
C VAL A 30 9.07 -5.48 -3.31
N ARG A 31 9.73 -4.92 -4.34
CA ARG A 31 10.60 -5.67 -5.26
C ARG A 31 9.88 -6.86 -5.90
N GLY A 32 8.66 -6.61 -6.35
CA GLY A 32 7.87 -7.59 -7.07
C GLY A 32 6.76 -8.21 -6.24
N LEU A 33 5.58 -8.33 -6.85
CA LEU A 33 4.40 -8.96 -6.25
C LEU A 33 3.90 -10.12 -7.10
N ASN A 34 4.66 -10.55 -8.10
CA ASN A 34 4.28 -11.67 -8.94
C ASN A 34 4.55 -13.03 -8.29
N ASP A 35 5.24 -13.05 -7.15
CA ASP A 35 5.43 -14.27 -6.34
C ASP A 35 4.34 -14.32 -5.26
N ARG A 36 3.63 -15.46 -5.20
CA ARG A 36 2.57 -15.67 -4.21
C ARG A 36 3.08 -15.50 -2.78
N ARG A 37 4.29 -15.97 -2.49
CA ARG A 37 4.87 -15.86 -1.14
C ARG A 37 5.10 -14.41 -0.75
N LYS A 38 5.55 -13.59 -1.69
CA LYS A 38 5.74 -12.16 -1.43
C LYS A 38 4.39 -11.51 -1.16
N ARG A 39 3.34 -11.84 -1.93
CA ARG A 39 2.02 -11.29 -1.68
C ARG A 39 1.50 -11.65 -0.29
N SER A 40 1.76 -12.86 0.18
CA SER A 40 1.37 -13.27 1.53
C SER A 40 2.10 -12.46 2.60
N ILE A 41 3.40 -12.21 2.41
CA ILE A 41 4.18 -11.40 3.34
C ILE A 41 3.61 -9.97 3.40
N VAL A 42 3.36 -9.38 2.25
CA VAL A 42 2.80 -8.03 2.17
C VAL A 42 1.43 -7.98 2.85
N LYS A 43 0.56 -8.92 2.54
CA LYS A 43 -0.77 -9.00 3.13
C LYS A 43 -0.71 -9.03 4.66
N ASN A 44 0.16 -9.84 5.21
CA ASN A 44 0.29 -9.99 6.66
C ASN A 44 0.81 -8.71 7.32
N LEU A 45 1.81 -8.08 6.71
CA LEU A 45 2.36 -6.84 7.23
C LEU A 45 1.35 -5.68 7.16
N LEU A 46 0.61 -5.58 6.06
CA LEU A 46 -0.41 -4.53 5.93
C LEU A 46 -1.52 -4.70 6.96
N ARG A 47 -1.90 -5.93 7.26
CA ARG A 47 -2.88 -6.20 8.31
C ARG A 47 -2.38 -5.73 9.67
N ASP A 48 -1.11 -5.98 9.97
CA ASP A 48 -0.54 -5.70 11.29
C ASP A 48 -0.25 -4.22 11.49
N TRP A 49 0.10 -3.51 10.43
CA TRP A 49 0.52 -2.11 10.53
C TRP A 49 -0.63 -1.12 10.54
N LYS A 50 -1.82 -1.51 10.11
CA LYS A 50 -3.04 -0.70 10.18
C LYS A 50 -2.84 0.71 9.63
N CYS A 51 -2.33 0.80 8.42
CA CYS A 51 -2.09 2.08 7.77
C CYS A 51 -3.35 2.63 7.12
N ASP A 52 -3.35 3.93 6.86
CA ASP A 52 -4.44 4.62 6.17
C ASP A 52 -4.17 4.77 4.69
N VAL A 53 -2.92 4.95 4.32
CA VAL A 53 -2.46 5.10 2.95
C VAL A 53 -1.26 4.20 2.75
N ILE A 54 -1.26 3.45 1.65
CA ILE A 54 -0.21 2.48 1.35
C ILE A 54 0.28 2.71 -0.07
N CYS A 55 1.59 2.91 -0.21
CA CYS A 55 2.23 3.02 -1.52
C CYS A 55 3.22 1.87 -1.67
N LEU A 56 2.93 0.95 -2.59
CA LEU A 56 3.82 -0.16 -2.90
C LEU A 56 4.56 0.15 -4.20
N GLN A 57 5.88 0.16 -4.14
CA GLN A 57 6.76 0.48 -5.26
C GLN A 57 7.37 -0.78 -5.83
N GLU A 58 7.71 -0.74 -7.11
CA GLU A 58 8.30 -1.85 -7.84
C GLU A 58 7.45 -3.13 -7.72
N THR A 59 6.15 -3.00 -7.97
CA THR A 59 5.24 -4.15 -7.92
C THR A 59 5.55 -5.16 -9.00
N LYS A 60 6.09 -4.72 -10.13
CA LYS A 60 6.40 -5.53 -11.31
C LYS A 60 5.18 -6.23 -11.88
N LEU A 61 4.01 -5.62 -11.67
CA LEU A 61 2.74 -6.17 -12.14
C LEU A 61 2.13 -5.28 -13.21
N THR A 62 1.37 -5.91 -14.09
CA THR A 62 0.49 -5.24 -15.05
C THR A 62 -0.93 -5.70 -14.76
N GLY A 63 -1.91 -4.85 -15.11
CA GLY A 63 -3.31 -5.25 -14.99
C GLY A 63 -3.81 -5.44 -13.57
N MET A 64 -3.47 -4.53 -12.67
CA MET A 64 -4.00 -4.56 -11.32
C MET A 64 -5.52 -4.47 -11.31
N ASP A 65 -6.19 -5.29 -10.49
CA ASP A 65 -7.63 -5.29 -10.37
C ASP A 65 -8.07 -5.27 -8.91
N ARG A 66 -9.37 -5.12 -8.70
CA ARG A 66 -9.95 -5.03 -7.35
C ARG A 66 -9.72 -6.30 -6.55
N GLN A 67 -9.74 -7.45 -7.17
CA GLN A 67 -9.50 -8.71 -6.46
C GLN A 67 -8.08 -8.77 -5.91
N MET A 68 -7.10 -8.37 -6.70
CA MET A 68 -5.71 -8.33 -6.25
C MET A 68 -5.55 -7.34 -5.09
N VAL A 69 -6.14 -6.16 -5.21
CA VAL A 69 -6.09 -5.14 -4.14
C VAL A 69 -6.72 -5.68 -2.87
N GLY A 70 -7.88 -6.30 -2.96
CA GLY A 70 -8.57 -6.87 -1.80
C GLY A 70 -7.79 -8.01 -1.15
N ASN A 71 -7.05 -8.77 -1.95
CA ASN A 71 -6.20 -9.84 -1.42
C ASN A 71 -4.95 -9.29 -0.70
N LEU A 72 -4.47 -8.12 -1.11
CA LEU A 72 -3.32 -7.51 -0.44
C LEU A 72 -3.73 -6.76 0.82
N TRP A 73 -4.84 -6.06 0.77
CA TRP A 73 -5.29 -5.23 1.90
C TRP A 73 -6.78 -5.41 2.10
N SER A 74 -7.15 -5.97 3.26
CA SER A 74 -8.54 -6.36 3.56
C SER A 74 -9.39 -5.18 4.03
N CYS A 75 -9.09 -3.97 3.64
CA CYS A 75 -9.89 -2.81 3.98
C CYS A 75 -11.13 -2.75 3.09
N PRO A 76 -12.36 -2.83 3.65
CA PRO A 76 -13.56 -2.81 2.83
C PRO A 76 -13.83 -1.46 2.17
N PHE A 77 -13.16 -0.42 2.62
CA PHE A 77 -13.30 0.94 2.09
C PHE A 77 -12.10 1.34 1.24
N VAL A 78 -11.37 0.37 0.74
CA VAL A 78 -10.17 0.64 -0.06
C VAL A 78 -10.55 1.25 -1.40
N ASP A 79 -9.81 2.27 -1.77
CA ASP A 79 -9.74 2.77 -3.14
C ASP A 79 -8.28 2.73 -3.57
N TRP A 80 -8.03 2.76 -4.87
CA TRP A 80 -6.68 2.53 -5.34
C TRP A 80 -6.47 3.08 -6.73
N VAL A 81 -5.20 3.31 -7.05
CA VAL A 81 -4.74 3.64 -8.40
C VAL A 81 -3.42 2.91 -8.62
N SER A 82 -3.17 2.48 -9.82
CA SER A 82 -1.95 1.77 -10.15
C SER A 82 -1.33 2.29 -11.43
N LEU A 83 0.00 2.20 -11.48
CA LEU A 83 0.76 2.36 -12.71
C LEU A 83 1.37 1.00 -13.03
N ASP A 84 1.10 0.52 -14.25
CA ASP A 84 1.58 -0.79 -14.68
C ASP A 84 3.10 -0.80 -14.85
N ALA A 85 3.70 -1.94 -14.57
CA ALA A 85 5.09 -2.18 -14.91
C ALA A 85 5.27 -2.20 -16.41
N VAL A 86 6.43 -1.76 -16.88
CA VAL A 86 6.85 -1.90 -18.27
C VAL A 86 7.70 -3.16 -18.35
N GLN A 87 7.14 -4.20 -18.95
CA GLN A 87 7.70 -5.55 -18.91
C GLN A 87 7.78 -6.02 -17.46
N THR A 88 8.97 -6.21 -16.90
CA THR A 88 9.13 -6.60 -15.49
C THR A 88 9.82 -5.51 -14.68
N VAL A 89 9.67 -4.25 -15.09
CA VAL A 89 10.34 -3.11 -14.46
C VAL A 89 9.31 -2.14 -13.96
N GLY A 90 9.45 -1.73 -12.71
CA GLY A 90 8.61 -0.70 -12.10
C GLY A 90 7.29 -1.23 -11.60
N GLY A 91 6.26 -0.42 -11.78
CA GLY A 91 4.93 -0.67 -11.24
C GLY A 91 4.75 -0.03 -9.87
N ILE A 92 3.62 0.67 -9.71
CA ILE A 92 3.28 1.33 -8.43
C ILE A 92 1.82 1.02 -8.14
N LEU A 93 1.53 0.72 -6.88
CA LEU A 93 0.17 0.56 -6.39
C LEU A 93 -0.01 1.50 -5.20
N LEU A 94 -0.95 2.43 -5.33
CA LEU A 94 -1.33 3.33 -4.26
C LEU A 94 -2.73 2.97 -3.79
N MET A 95 -2.87 2.67 -2.50
CA MET A 95 -4.14 2.30 -1.88
C MET A 95 -4.42 3.21 -0.71
N TRP A 96 -5.68 3.49 -0.45
CA TRP A 96 -6.08 4.28 0.71
C TRP A 96 -7.46 3.87 1.20
N ASP A 97 -7.70 4.15 2.48
CA ASP A 97 -9.01 3.98 3.08
C ASP A 97 -9.83 5.23 2.78
N ARG A 98 -10.96 5.07 2.08
CA ARG A 98 -11.80 6.20 1.66
C ARG A 98 -12.40 6.98 2.81
N ARG A 99 -12.41 6.41 4.02
CA ARG A 99 -12.96 7.06 5.20
C ARG A 99 -12.02 8.10 5.80
N VAL A 100 -10.79 8.11 5.37
CA VAL A 100 -9.74 8.99 5.92
C VAL A 100 -9.73 10.33 5.20
#